data_30f380889bcfb35e363940bc98a16e2a
#
_entry.id   30f380889bcfb35e363940bc98a16e2a
#
_cell.length_a   1.000
_cell.length_b   1.000
_cell.length_c   1.000
_cell.angle_alpha   90.00
_cell.angle_beta   90.00
_cell.angle_gamma   90.00
#
_symmetry.space_group_name_H-M   'P 1'
#
loop_
_entity.id
_entity.type
_entity.pdbx_description
1 polymer ?
#
loop_
_entity_poly.entity_id
_entity_poly.type
_entity_poly.pdbx_seq_one_letter_code
_entity_poly.pdbx_strand_id
1 'polypeptide(L)'
;MNNICVFVYGTLRKNEMNHHLLKEATLIARQAWTKGRLFDTGHGYPALKESINDRVYGELYLVSEEQLLRLDELESYRPNDSNNLYNRKKQVVFHDTGKIEAYLYFIAEHQSEMLKFRIESGDWKLYRFEKMNQPILYFAYGSCMDDVRFKLHQKNHLFQNVKGRGILNGYTLRFTRKAHNGGRADIVEEGGIIEGKVYEISADCLEYLNNREGVSAGCYRPTFVDIILNGRMVKDVLTFTVINKESETAPPSDYLEEILRGASGFVSEAYFSGIKERIKSTFGIG
;
A
#
# COMPACT_ATOMS: atom_id res chain seq x y z
N MET A 1 -12.63 -25.91 -10.57
CA MET A 1 -11.54 -25.79 -9.57
C MET A 1 -12.05 -24.86 -8.49
N ASN A 2 -12.02 -25.28 -7.23
CA ASN A 2 -12.42 -24.41 -6.13
C ASN A 2 -11.33 -23.35 -5.94
N ASN A 3 -11.66 -22.10 -6.22
CA ASN A 3 -10.77 -20.96 -6.03
C ASN A 3 -10.81 -20.55 -4.56
N ILE A 4 -9.68 -20.60 -3.89
CA ILE A 4 -9.56 -20.36 -2.46
C ILE A 4 -8.88 -19.01 -2.24
N CYS A 5 -9.51 -18.10 -1.49
CA CYS A 5 -8.91 -16.83 -1.13
C CYS A 5 -7.94 -17.00 0.04
N VAL A 6 -6.72 -16.45 -0.11
CA VAL A 6 -5.69 -16.42 0.93
C VAL A 6 -5.18 -14.99 1.10
N PHE A 7 -5.11 -14.51 2.33
CA PHE A 7 -4.49 -13.25 2.68
C PHE A 7 -3.08 -13.48 3.21
N VAL A 8 -2.10 -12.80 2.62
CA VAL A 8 -0.69 -12.89 2.99
C VAL A 8 -0.16 -11.54 3.48
N TYR A 9 0.50 -11.54 4.62
CA TYR A 9 0.94 -10.32 5.32
C TYR A 9 2.46 -10.24 5.53
N GLY A 10 3.20 -11.31 5.21
CA GLY A 10 4.63 -11.48 5.48
C GLY A 10 5.45 -11.79 4.23
N THR A 11 6.31 -12.80 4.37
CA THR A 11 7.28 -13.22 3.34
C THR A 11 6.67 -13.78 2.05
N LEU A 12 5.38 -14.09 2.04
CA LEU A 12 4.62 -14.49 0.85
C LEU A 12 4.18 -13.31 -0.02
N ARG A 13 4.23 -12.06 0.49
CA ARG A 13 3.85 -10.87 -0.27
C ARG A 13 4.75 -10.71 -1.51
N LYS A 14 4.24 -10.02 -2.52
CA LYS A 14 4.97 -9.78 -3.77
C LYS A 14 6.33 -9.12 -3.51
N ASN A 15 7.34 -9.57 -4.22
CA ASN A 15 8.76 -9.19 -4.07
C ASN A 15 9.42 -9.64 -2.75
N GLU A 16 8.71 -10.38 -1.89
CA GLU A 16 9.27 -11.01 -0.70
C GLU A 16 9.81 -12.42 -0.97
N MET A 17 10.58 -12.94 -0.03
CA MET A 17 11.39 -14.17 -0.17
C MET A 17 10.59 -15.40 -0.63
N ASN A 18 9.39 -15.61 -0.06
CA ASN A 18 8.55 -16.78 -0.33
C ASN A 18 7.46 -16.53 -1.39
N HIS A 19 7.47 -15.36 -2.05
CA HIS A 19 6.48 -15.03 -3.06
C HIS A 19 6.43 -16.01 -4.24
N HIS A 20 7.52 -16.71 -4.49
CA HIS A 20 7.61 -17.71 -5.57
C HIS A 20 6.54 -18.82 -5.44
N LEU A 21 6.04 -19.11 -4.23
CA LEU A 21 4.95 -20.07 -3.99
C LEU A 21 3.59 -19.57 -4.52
N LEU A 22 3.44 -18.27 -4.74
CA LEU A 22 2.23 -17.63 -5.26
C LEU A 22 2.38 -17.19 -6.73
N LYS A 23 3.46 -17.60 -7.43
CA LYS A 23 3.75 -17.13 -8.80
C LYS A 23 2.61 -17.40 -9.79
N GLU A 24 1.90 -18.52 -9.62
CA GLU A 24 0.78 -18.94 -10.47
C GLU A 24 -0.59 -18.57 -9.88
N ALA A 25 -0.62 -17.96 -8.69
CA ALA A 25 -1.84 -17.50 -8.05
C ALA A 25 -2.35 -16.21 -8.70
N THR A 26 -3.66 -16.01 -8.70
CA THR A 26 -4.25 -14.77 -9.18
C THR A 26 -4.25 -13.74 -8.06
N LEU A 27 -3.55 -12.63 -8.26
CA LEU A 27 -3.61 -11.48 -7.34
C LEU A 27 -5.00 -10.83 -7.43
N ILE A 28 -5.70 -10.72 -6.31
CA ILE A 28 -7.00 -10.03 -6.19
C ILE A 28 -6.78 -8.57 -5.78
N ALA A 29 -5.96 -8.35 -4.73
CA ALA A 29 -5.68 -7.01 -4.24
C ALA A 29 -4.29 -6.94 -3.58
N ARG A 30 -3.57 -5.86 -3.85
CA ARG A 30 -2.30 -5.51 -3.17
C ARG A 30 -2.53 -4.66 -1.94
N GLN A 31 -3.62 -3.88 -1.94
CA GLN A 31 -3.99 -2.98 -0.85
C GLN A 31 -5.10 -3.62 -0.01
N ALA A 32 -4.76 -4.74 0.64
CA ALA A 32 -5.70 -5.43 1.51
C ALA A 32 -5.31 -5.30 2.98
N TRP A 33 -6.29 -5.43 3.88
CA TRP A 33 -6.05 -5.43 5.32
C TRP A 33 -7.09 -6.26 6.06
N THR A 34 -6.71 -6.72 7.25
CA THR A 34 -7.61 -7.44 8.15
C THR A 34 -7.36 -7.02 9.60
N LYS A 35 -8.20 -7.45 10.51
CA LYS A 35 -8.00 -7.29 11.95
C LYS A 35 -6.91 -8.25 12.43
N GLY A 36 -6.04 -7.78 13.31
CA GLY A 36 -4.95 -8.56 13.86
C GLY A 36 -3.79 -7.69 14.30
N ARG A 37 -2.86 -8.26 15.04
CA ARG A 37 -1.64 -7.59 15.52
C ARG A 37 -0.43 -8.33 15.00
N LEU A 38 0.48 -7.59 14.38
CA LEU A 38 1.66 -8.12 13.73
C LEU A 38 2.89 -7.99 14.63
N PHE A 39 3.73 -9.04 14.64
CA PHE A 39 4.99 -9.08 15.38
C PHE A 39 6.12 -9.56 14.49
N ASP A 40 7.32 -9.06 14.73
CA ASP A 40 8.57 -9.66 14.24
C ASP A 40 8.95 -10.80 15.17
N THR A 41 9.20 -11.98 14.61
CA THR A 41 9.67 -13.16 15.34
C THR A 41 11.17 -13.12 15.66
N GLY A 42 11.93 -12.23 15.00
CA GLY A 42 13.38 -12.21 15.02
C GLY A 42 14.04 -13.25 14.11
N HIS A 43 13.22 -14.05 13.38
CA HIS A 43 13.71 -15.10 12.47
C HIS A 43 13.56 -14.73 10.99
N GLY A 44 13.30 -13.44 10.69
CA GLY A 44 13.15 -12.94 9.32
C GLY A 44 11.76 -13.10 8.72
N TYR A 45 10.76 -13.42 9.52
CA TYR A 45 9.34 -13.48 9.15
C TYR A 45 8.44 -12.97 10.28
N PRO A 46 7.27 -12.44 9.95
CA PRO A 46 6.32 -11.93 10.93
C PRO A 46 5.39 -13.00 11.46
N ALA A 47 4.83 -12.77 12.64
CA ALA A 47 3.74 -13.54 13.21
C ALA A 47 2.50 -12.67 13.43
N LEU A 48 1.33 -13.20 13.05
CA LEU A 48 0.03 -12.58 13.22
C LEU A 48 -0.66 -13.16 14.46
N LYS A 49 -1.08 -12.29 15.38
CA LYS A 49 -1.91 -12.62 16.53
C LYS A 49 -3.30 -12.00 16.38
N GLU A 50 -4.32 -12.65 16.86
CA GLU A 50 -5.69 -12.10 16.88
C GLU A 50 -5.74 -10.78 17.67
N SER A 51 -6.41 -9.78 17.11
CA SER A 51 -6.70 -8.49 17.72
C SER A 51 -7.87 -7.83 17.00
N ILE A 52 -8.80 -7.26 17.75
CA ILE A 52 -9.94 -6.52 17.19
C ILE A 52 -9.62 -5.03 16.98
N ASN A 53 -8.56 -4.53 17.61
CA ASN A 53 -8.23 -3.10 17.61
C ASN A 53 -7.16 -2.72 16.59
N ASP A 54 -6.33 -3.68 16.16
CA ASP A 54 -5.23 -3.42 15.27
C ASP A 54 -5.58 -3.85 13.83
N ARG A 55 -4.83 -3.31 12.86
CA ARG A 55 -4.91 -3.71 11.45
C ARG A 55 -3.58 -4.30 11.01
N VAL A 56 -3.68 -5.31 10.16
CA VAL A 56 -2.53 -5.88 9.46
C VAL A 56 -2.75 -5.74 7.97
N TYR A 57 -1.75 -5.18 7.29
CA TYR A 57 -1.77 -4.92 5.86
C TYR A 57 -1.06 -6.04 5.10
N GLY A 58 -1.60 -6.37 3.95
CA GLY A 58 -1.10 -7.46 3.14
C GLY A 58 -1.69 -7.48 1.74
N GLU A 59 -1.70 -8.65 1.15
CA GLU A 59 -2.14 -8.88 -0.21
C GLU A 59 -3.12 -10.07 -0.24
N LEU A 60 -4.06 -10.04 -1.16
CA LEU A 60 -5.10 -11.05 -1.31
C LEU A 60 -4.91 -11.80 -2.63
N TYR A 61 -4.86 -13.13 -2.55
CA TYR A 61 -4.66 -14.02 -3.67
C TYR A 61 -5.76 -15.07 -3.79
N LEU A 62 -6.01 -15.51 -5.02
CA LEU A 62 -6.80 -16.66 -5.34
C LEU A 62 -5.86 -17.81 -5.68
N VAL A 63 -5.93 -18.88 -4.92
CA VAL A 63 -5.04 -20.03 -5.03
C VAL A 63 -5.82 -21.31 -5.34
N SER A 64 -5.15 -22.30 -5.94
CA SER A 64 -5.66 -23.66 -6.07
C SER A 64 -5.52 -24.44 -4.76
N GLU A 65 -6.17 -25.59 -4.65
CA GLU A 65 -6.01 -26.52 -3.51
C GLU A 65 -4.54 -26.98 -3.37
N GLU A 66 -3.85 -27.23 -4.48
CA GLU A 66 -2.44 -27.63 -4.46
C GLU A 66 -1.55 -26.50 -3.94
N GLN A 67 -1.79 -25.26 -4.37
CA GLN A 67 -1.07 -24.10 -3.84
C GLN A 67 -1.33 -23.92 -2.35
N LEU A 68 -2.58 -24.06 -1.90
CA LEU A 68 -2.91 -23.97 -0.48
C LEU A 68 -2.16 -25.00 0.36
N LEU A 69 -2.01 -26.24 -0.11
CA LEU A 69 -1.23 -27.27 0.58
C LEU A 69 0.25 -26.90 0.71
N ARG A 70 0.83 -26.28 -0.33
CA ARG A 70 2.22 -25.78 -0.26
C ARG A 70 2.36 -24.62 0.74
N LEU A 71 1.35 -23.77 0.88
CA LEU A 71 1.33 -22.73 1.91
C LEU A 71 1.18 -23.33 3.30
N ASP A 72 0.33 -24.34 3.48
CA ASP A 72 0.19 -25.07 4.74
C ASP A 72 1.53 -25.70 5.19
N GLU A 73 2.28 -26.28 4.23
CA GLU A 73 3.60 -26.84 4.50
C GLU A 73 4.61 -25.77 4.93
N LEU A 74 4.66 -24.62 4.22
CA LEU A 74 5.51 -23.48 4.59
C LEU A 74 5.23 -23.01 6.02
N GLU A 75 3.94 -22.90 6.38
CA GLU A 75 3.47 -22.38 7.67
C GLU A 75 3.45 -23.44 8.77
N SER A 76 3.94 -24.66 8.45
CA SER A 76 3.94 -25.83 9.36
C SER A 76 2.55 -26.07 9.98
N TYR A 77 1.52 -25.97 9.12
CA TYR A 77 0.13 -26.20 9.49
C TYR A 77 -0.35 -27.57 9.02
N ARG A 78 -0.99 -28.32 9.94
CA ARG A 78 -1.72 -29.53 9.65
C ARG A 78 -3.12 -29.45 10.33
N PRO A 79 -4.19 -29.87 9.65
CA PRO A 79 -5.50 -29.90 10.30
C PRO A 79 -5.51 -30.77 11.55
N ASN A 80 -6.06 -30.23 12.64
CA ASN A 80 -6.21 -30.91 13.93
C ASN A 80 -4.87 -31.29 14.64
N ASP A 81 -3.75 -30.71 14.24
CA ASP A 81 -2.48 -30.90 14.94
C ASP A 81 -2.31 -29.81 16.00
N SER A 82 -2.09 -30.22 17.26
CA SER A 82 -1.85 -29.31 18.38
C SER A 82 -0.44 -28.68 18.35
N ASN A 83 0.47 -29.22 17.54
CA ASN A 83 1.87 -28.78 17.45
C ASN A 83 2.14 -27.80 16.28
N ASN A 84 1.10 -27.31 15.64
CA ASN A 84 1.22 -26.34 14.55
C ASN A 84 2.05 -25.12 14.98
N LEU A 85 2.89 -24.63 14.07
CA LEU A 85 3.53 -23.32 14.25
C LEU A 85 2.52 -22.20 14.05
N TYR A 86 1.74 -22.29 12.96
CA TYR A 86 0.62 -21.40 12.68
C TYR A 86 -0.68 -22.19 12.55
N ASN A 87 -1.80 -21.55 12.90
CA ASN A 87 -3.12 -22.08 12.67
C ASN A 87 -3.80 -21.33 11.52
N ARG A 88 -4.28 -22.07 10.53
CA ARG A 88 -5.03 -21.51 9.41
C ARG A 88 -6.49 -21.27 9.80
N LYS A 89 -6.95 -20.02 9.69
CA LYS A 89 -8.32 -19.61 10.00
C LYS A 89 -8.88 -18.76 8.87
N LYS A 90 -10.21 -18.70 8.76
CA LYS A 90 -10.91 -17.75 7.89
C LYS A 90 -11.23 -16.47 8.65
N GLN A 91 -11.04 -15.34 7.97
CA GLN A 91 -11.41 -14.03 8.50
C GLN A 91 -11.79 -13.09 7.36
N VAL A 92 -12.57 -12.07 7.67
CA VAL A 92 -12.90 -11.01 6.71
C VAL A 92 -11.67 -10.17 6.42
N VAL A 93 -11.36 -10.04 5.14
CA VAL A 93 -10.30 -9.20 4.59
C VAL A 93 -10.96 -8.08 3.79
N PHE A 94 -10.52 -6.85 4.02
CA PHE A 94 -10.97 -5.65 3.34
C PHE A 94 -9.96 -5.26 2.26
N HIS A 95 -10.45 -4.75 1.15
CA HIS A 95 -9.66 -4.18 0.06
C HIS A 95 -10.40 -3.00 -0.57
N ASP A 96 -9.77 -2.28 -1.48
CA ASP A 96 -10.31 -1.01 -2.00
C ASP A 96 -11.70 -1.14 -2.66
N THR A 97 -12.02 -2.29 -3.24
CA THR A 97 -13.30 -2.53 -3.93
C THR A 97 -14.29 -3.38 -3.13
N GLY A 98 -13.99 -3.73 -1.88
CA GLY A 98 -14.92 -4.49 -1.04
C GLY A 98 -14.29 -5.28 0.11
N LYS A 99 -14.91 -6.40 0.43
CA LYS A 99 -14.44 -7.34 1.46
C LYS A 99 -14.76 -8.78 1.06
N ILE A 100 -13.92 -9.71 1.50
CA ILE A 100 -14.08 -11.14 1.25
C ILE A 100 -13.58 -11.95 2.45
N GLU A 101 -14.14 -13.14 2.67
CA GLU A 101 -13.53 -14.10 3.58
C GLU A 101 -12.33 -14.79 2.92
N ALA A 102 -11.19 -14.80 3.62
CA ALA A 102 -9.98 -15.45 3.15
C ALA A 102 -9.33 -16.26 4.28
N TYR A 103 -8.59 -17.29 3.88
CA TYR A 103 -7.69 -17.97 4.82
C TYR A 103 -6.46 -17.12 5.10
N LEU A 104 -6.01 -17.17 6.35
CA LEU A 104 -4.74 -16.60 6.79
C LEU A 104 -4.20 -17.43 7.96
N TYR A 105 -2.91 -17.23 8.26
CA TYR A 105 -2.21 -18.01 9.26
C TYR A 105 -1.96 -17.16 10.49
N PHE A 106 -2.44 -17.62 11.64
CA PHE A 106 -2.21 -17.01 12.95
C PHE A 106 -1.18 -17.85 13.72
N ILE A 107 -0.27 -17.20 14.39
CA ILE A 107 0.66 -17.90 15.29
C ILE A 107 -0.13 -18.75 16.30
N ALA A 108 0.28 -19.98 16.52
CA ALA A 108 -0.36 -20.84 17.53
C ALA A 108 -0.13 -20.28 18.95
N GLU A 109 -1.10 -20.41 19.83
CA GLU A 109 -1.06 -19.77 21.14
C GLU A 109 0.16 -20.22 21.97
N HIS A 110 0.52 -21.50 21.90
CA HIS A 110 1.68 -22.05 22.57
C HIS A 110 3.02 -21.57 22.01
N GLN A 111 3.03 -20.90 20.84
CA GLN A 111 4.21 -20.29 20.21
C GLN A 111 4.36 -18.79 20.54
N SER A 112 3.65 -18.29 21.55
CA SER A 112 3.65 -16.85 21.91
C SER A 112 5.02 -16.29 22.26
N GLU A 113 5.98 -17.13 22.66
CA GLU A 113 7.38 -16.75 22.91
C GLU A 113 8.11 -16.22 21.65
N MET A 114 7.62 -16.55 20.47
CA MET A 114 8.14 -16.04 19.21
C MET A 114 7.75 -14.59 18.93
N LEU A 115 6.81 -14.01 19.64
CA LEU A 115 6.36 -12.64 19.48
C LEU A 115 7.34 -11.65 20.10
N LYS A 116 8.46 -11.36 19.43
CA LYS A 116 9.55 -10.54 19.97
C LYS A 116 9.26 -9.04 19.96
N PHE A 117 8.96 -8.49 18.80
CA PHE A 117 8.77 -7.05 18.62
C PHE A 117 7.45 -6.77 17.92
N ARG A 118 6.61 -5.95 18.52
CA ARG A 118 5.37 -5.49 17.88
C ARG A 118 5.70 -4.60 16.68
N ILE A 119 5.02 -4.84 15.57
CA ILE A 119 5.08 -4.01 14.38
C ILE A 119 3.90 -3.04 14.43
N GLU A 120 4.15 -1.83 14.92
CA GLU A 120 3.12 -0.83 15.18
C GLU A 120 2.38 -0.39 13.91
N SER A 121 3.06 -0.35 12.77
CA SER A 121 2.46 -0.03 11.48
C SER A 121 1.49 -1.11 10.98
N GLY A 122 1.58 -2.34 11.49
CA GLY A 122 0.87 -3.52 10.97
C GLY A 122 1.28 -3.92 9.55
N ASP A 123 2.38 -3.39 9.02
CA ASP A 123 2.88 -3.68 7.68
C ASP A 123 4.32 -4.22 7.74
N TRP A 124 4.49 -5.50 7.35
CA TRP A 124 5.79 -6.17 7.33
C TRP A 124 6.80 -5.53 6.37
N LYS A 125 6.33 -5.09 5.18
CA LYS A 125 7.22 -4.45 4.21
C LYS A 125 7.73 -3.11 4.72
N LEU A 126 6.85 -2.29 5.31
CA LEU A 126 7.23 -1.01 5.89
C LEU A 126 8.24 -1.21 7.02
N TYR A 127 7.97 -2.15 7.93
CA TYR A 127 8.86 -2.48 9.04
C TYR A 127 10.26 -2.92 8.57
N ARG A 128 10.33 -3.75 7.52
CA ARG A 128 11.61 -4.13 6.92
C ARG A 128 12.30 -2.97 6.23
N PHE A 129 11.53 -2.18 5.49
CA PHE A 129 12.04 -1.03 4.75
C PHE A 129 12.69 0.01 5.68
N GLU A 130 12.08 0.30 6.82
CA GLU A 130 12.63 1.24 7.83
C GLU A 130 13.96 0.77 8.42
N LYS A 131 14.25 -0.53 8.36
CA LYS A 131 15.53 -1.12 8.80
C LYS A 131 16.61 -1.14 7.71
N MET A 132 16.24 -0.85 6.46
CA MET A 132 17.17 -0.83 5.33
C MET A 132 17.76 0.58 5.18
N ASN A 133 19.07 0.68 5.25
CA ASN A 133 19.78 1.94 4.98
C ASN A 133 20.08 2.05 3.47
N GLN A 134 19.05 2.31 2.66
CA GLN A 134 19.17 2.46 1.20
C GLN A 134 18.40 3.68 0.71
N PRO A 135 18.73 4.22 -0.48
CA PRO A 135 17.97 5.29 -1.11
C PRO A 135 16.50 4.92 -1.27
N ILE A 136 15.61 5.86 -0.95
CA ILE A 136 14.16 5.68 -0.97
C ILE A 136 13.60 6.27 -2.27
N LEU A 137 13.00 5.43 -3.11
CA LEU A 137 12.21 5.93 -4.23
C LEU A 137 10.78 6.21 -3.75
N TYR A 138 10.31 7.43 -4.01
CA TYR A 138 8.98 7.90 -3.64
C TYR A 138 8.18 8.29 -4.89
N PHE A 139 7.01 7.73 -5.04
CA PHE A 139 6.06 8.04 -6.10
C PHE A 139 4.99 9.02 -5.61
N ALA A 140 5.05 10.24 -6.11
CA ALA A 140 4.10 11.32 -5.86
C ALA A 140 3.08 11.40 -6.99
N TYR A 141 1.79 11.33 -6.66
CA TYR A 141 0.68 11.32 -7.62
C TYR A 141 -0.32 12.47 -7.41
N GLY A 142 -0.17 13.25 -6.33
CA GLY A 142 -1.06 14.35 -5.93
C GLY A 142 -0.30 15.66 -5.79
N SER A 143 -0.64 16.47 -4.78
CA SER A 143 -0.01 17.77 -4.54
C SER A 143 1.49 17.71 -4.23
N CYS A 144 2.04 16.55 -3.91
CA CYS A 144 3.49 16.33 -3.79
C CYS A 144 4.24 16.33 -5.14
N MET A 145 3.54 16.53 -6.27
CA MET A 145 4.19 16.83 -7.56
C MET A 145 4.52 18.31 -7.74
N ASP A 146 3.97 19.20 -6.91
CA ASP A 146 4.05 20.64 -7.07
C ASP A 146 5.30 21.25 -6.43
N ASP A 147 6.26 21.61 -7.26
CA ASP A 147 7.52 22.23 -6.82
C ASP A 147 7.32 23.64 -6.23
N VAL A 148 6.27 24.38 -6.66
CA VAL A 148 5.95 25.72 -6.14
C VAL A 148 5.55 25.61 -4.66
N ARG A 149 4.73 24.61 -4.35
CA ARG A 149 4.32 24.35 -2.96
C ARG A 149 5.51 24.03 -2.07
N PHE A 150 6.46 23.21 -2.53
CA PHE A 150 7.66 22.90 -1.74
C PHE A 150 8.53 24.14 -1.48
N LYS A 151 8.63 25.05 -2.46
CA LYS A 151 9.34 26.33 -2.29
C LYS A 151 8.66 27.22 -1.25
N LEU A 152 7.33 27.35 -1.28
CA LEU A 152 6.55 28.14 -0.32
C LEU A 152 6.74 27.64 1.11
N HIS A 153 6.88 26.33 1.31
CA HIS A 153 7.12 25.72 2.62
C HIS A 153 8.61 25.53 2.96
N GLN A 154 9.54 26.07 2.13
CA GLN A 154 10.98 25.94 2.31
C GLN A 154 11.47 24.48 2.40
N LYS A 155 10.78 23.57 1.69
CA LYS A 155 11.06 22.13 1.67
C LYS A 155 11.58 21.64 0.30
N ASN A 156 11.80 22.54 -0.64
CA ASN A 156 12.27 22.20 -1.99
C ASN A 156 13.61 21.44 -2.00
N HIS A 157 14.47 21.68 -1.01
CA HIS A 157 15.75 20.98 -0.86
C HIS A 157 15.57 19.45 -0.64
N LEU A 158 14.42 19.00 -0.11
CA LEU A 158 14.12 17.59 0.12
C LEU A 158 13.68 16.84 -1.15
N PHE A 159 13.28 17.56 -2.21
CA PHE A 159 12.66 17.02 -3.43
C PHE A 159 13.44 17.35 -4.71
N GLN A 160 14.77 17.54 -4.60
CA GLN A 160 15.59 17.93 -5.74
C GLN A 160 15.94 16.74 -6.68
N ASN A 161 16.00 15.54 -6.15
CA ASN A 161 16.43 14.37 -6.92
C ASN A 161 15.24 13.69 -7.62
N VAL A 162 14.76 14.33 -8.70
CA VAL A 162 13.70 13.79 -9.55
C VAL A 162 14.27 12.73 -10.48
N LYS A 163 13.73 11.51 -10.43
CA LYS A 163 14.14 10.37 -11.26
C LYS A 163 13.38 10.26 -12.58
N GLY A 164 12.20 10.89 -12.66
CA GLY A 164 11.39 10.90 -13.87
C GLY A 164 9.91 10.65 -13.61
N ARG A 165 9.18 10.45 -14.71
CA ARG A 165 7.77 10.11 -14.70
C ARG A 165 7.59 8.63 -14.38
N GLY A 166 6.86 8.33 -13.29
CA GLY A 166 6.42 7.00 -12.96
C GLY A 166 5.02 6.72 -13.49
N ILE A 167 4.76 5.46 -13.87
CA ILE A 167 3.45 4.99 -14.32
C ILE A 167 3.04 3.83 -13.40
N LEU A 168 1.94 3.99 -12.70
CA LEU A 168 1.33 3.00 -11.82
C LEU A 168 0.08 2.43 -12.48
N ASN A 169 0.11 1.13 -12.81
CA ASN A 169 -1.01 0.42 -13.40
C ASN A 169 -1.90 -0.22 -12.33
N GLY A 170 -3.20 -0.33 -12.62
CA GLY A 170 -4.18 -0.98 -11.74
C GLY A 170 -4.78 -0.06 -10.69
N TYR A 171 -4.51 1.25 -10.75
CA TYR A 171 -5.00 2.24 -9.79
C TYR A 171 -5.65 3.43 -10.48
N THR A 172 -6.62 4.02 -9.78
CA THR A 172 -7.30 5.26 -10.20
C THR A 172 -7.06 6.36 -9.16
N LEU A 173 -6.78 7.57 -9.64
CA LEU A 173 -6.73 8.76 -8.78
C LEU A 173 -8.15 9.11 -8.33
N ARG A 174 -8.38 9.12 -7.02
CA ARG A 174 -9.66 9.45 -6.37
C ARG A 174 -9.44 10.53 -5.30
N PHE A 175 -10.54 11.08 -4.76
CA PHE A 175 -10.53 12.05 -3.66
C PHE A 175 -11.30 11.48 -2.47
N THR A 176 -10.78 10.38 -1.89
CA THR A 176 -11.48 9.55 -0.89
C THR A 176 -11.22 9.94 0.55
N ARG A 177 -10.29 10.86 0.83
CA ARG A 177 -10.11 11.41 2.17
C ARG A 177 -10.87 12.72 2.32
N LYS A 178 -11.93 12.72 3.10
CA LYS A 178 -12.70 13.92 3.42
C LYS A 178 -11.96 14.75 4.47
N ALA A 179 -11.57 15.98 4.12
CA ALA A 179 -11.06 16.99 5.04
C ALA A 179 -12.13 18.06 5.27
N HIS A 180 -11.89 18.99 6.23
CA HIS A 180 -12.85 20.04 6.57
C HIS A 180 -13.26 20.93 5.39
N ASN A 181 -12.40 21.08 4.39
CA ASN A 181 -12.61 21.95 3.23
C ASN A 181 -12.69 21.18 1.89
N GLY A 182 -12.88 19.86 1.91
CA GLY A 182 -13.06 19.06 0.68
C GLY A 182 -12.17 17.83 0.62
N GLY A 183 -12.20 17.14 -0.53
CA GLY A 183 -11.50 15.88 -0.77
C GLY A 183 -9.99 16.03 -0.90
N ARG A 184 -9.27 14.99 -0.54
CA ARG A 184 -7.82 14.84 -0.76
C ARG A 184 -7.54 13.63 -1.63
N ALA A 185 -6.52 13.76 -2.45
CA ALA A 185 -6.10 12.75 -3.41
C ALA A 185 -5.71 11.42 -2.74
N ASP A 186 -6.10 10.34 -3.37
CA ASP A 186 -5.81 8.96 -3.00
C ASP A 186 -5.59 8.12 -4.25
N ILE A 187 -4.92 7.00 -4.10
CA ILE A 187 -4.86 5.93 -5.10
C ILE A 187 -5.75 4.78 -4.67
N VAL A 188 -6.67 4.38 -5.55
CA VAL A 188 -7.62 3.29 -5.30
C VAL A 188 -7.32 2.15 -6.27
N GLU A 189 -7.16 0.94 -5.75
CA GLU A 189 -6.87 -0.26 -6.55
C GLU A 189 -8.16 -0.80 -7.17
N GLU A 190 -8.57 -0.20 -8.29
CA GLU A 190 -9.81 -0.52 -9.02
C GLU A 190 -9.65 -0.56 -10.55
N GLY A 191 -8.40 -0.67 -11.01
CA GLY A 191 -8.03 -0.56 -12.42
C GLY A 191 -7.53 0.85 -12.77
N GLY A 192 -7.23 1.08 -14.06
CA GLY A 192 -6.75 2.35 -14.55
C GLY A 192 -5.23 2.53 -14.49
N ILE A 193 -4.81 3.77 -14.70
CA ILE A 193 -3.40 4.17 -14.75
C ILE A 193 -3.27 5.50 -14.01
N ILE A 194 -2.21 5.61 -13.20
CA ILE A 194 -1.79 6.87 -12.56
C ILE A 194 -0.39 7.20 -13.04
N GLU A 195 -0.19 8.43 -13.47
CA GLU A 195 1.14 8.98 -13.73
C GLU A 195 1.52 9.98 -12.64
N GLY A 196 2.81 10.02 -12.29
CA GLY A 196 3.30 10.91 -11.23
C GLY A 196 4.80 11.13 -11.28
N LYS A 197 5.31 11.92 -10.34
CA LYS A 197 6.75 12.17 -10.17
C LYS A 197 7.38 11.11 -9.26
N VAL A 198 8.53 10.62 -9.67
CA VAL A 198 9.37 9.74 -8.85
C VAL A 198 10.56 10.54 -8.33
N TYR A 199 10.71 10.56 -7.02
CA TYR A 199 11.84 11.17 -6.34
C TYR A 199 12.71 10.10 -5.68
N GLU A 200 14.00 10.33 -5.60
CA GLU A 200 14.85 9.68 -4.61
C GLU A 200 14.96 10.60 -3.41
N ILE A 201 14.56 10.12 -2.26
CA ILE A 201 14.42 10.90 -1.05
C ILE A 201 15.31 10.38 0.08
N SER A 202 15.65 11.26 1.02
CA SER A 202 16.34 10.92 2.28
C SER A 202 15.37 10.49 3.38
N ALA A 203 15.92 9.98 4.48
CA ALA A 203 15.15 9.69 5.69
C ALA A 203 14.43 10.94 6.26
N ASP A 204 15.09 12.10 6.25
CA ASP A 204 14.50 13.37 6.69
C ASP A 204 13.31 13.77 5.83
N CYS A 205 13.40 13.50 4.50
CA CYS A 205 12.27 13.73 3.61
C CYS A 205 11.11 12.78 3.92
N LEU A 206 11.40 11.51 4.23
CA LEU A 206 10.36 10.55 4.64
C LEU A 206 9.68 10.99 5.93
N GLU A 207 10.42 11.47 6.92
CA GLU A 207 9.84 12.02 8.16
C GLU A 207 8.93 13.21 7.86
N TYR A 208 9.38 14.14 7.01
CA TYR A 208 8.54 15.25 6.55
C TYR A 208 7.26 14.77 5.87
N LEU A 209 7.34 13.77 4.97
CA LEU A 209 6.18 13.19 4.30
C LEU A 209 5.22 12.51 5.28
N ASN A 210 5.72 11.73 6.23
CA ASN A 210 4.90 11.09 7.26
C ASN A 210 4.09 12.11 8.06
N ASN A 211 4.71 13.24 8.44
CA ASN A 211 4.05 14.33 9.15
C ASN A 211 3.02 15.02 8.24
N ARG A 212 3.38 15.33 7.01
CA ARG A 212 2.52 15.98 6.03
C ARG A 212 1.27 15.16 5.68
N GLU A 213 1.43 13.87 5.47
CA GLU A 213 0.36 12.94 5.13
C GLU A 213 -0.48 12.52 6.36
N GLY A 214 -0.09 12.98 7.55
CA GLY A 214 -0.80 12.72 8.80
C GLY A 214 -0.81 11.23 9.16
N VAL A 215 0.33 10.55 8.98
CA VAL A 215 0.46 9.12 9.27
C VAL A 215 0.13 8.84 10.73
N SER A 216 0.66 9.62 11.66
CA SER A 216 0.37 9.49 13.10
C SER A 216 -1.09 9.78 13.46
N ALA A 217 -1.76 10.62 12.66
CA ALA A 217 -3.19 10.92 12.80
C ALA A 217 -4.11 9.91 12.11
N GLY A 218 -3.55 8.85 11.49
CA GLY A 218 -4.33 7.81 10.79
C GLY A 218 -5.00 8.30 9.51
N CYS A 219 -4.47 9.36 8.87
CA CYS A 219 -5.02 9.89 7.62
C CYS A 219 -4.59 9.03 6.43
N TYR A 220 -3.28 8.94 6.22
CA TYR A 220 -2.66 8.10 5.20
C TYR A 220 -1.71 7.11 5.87
N ARG A 221 -1.36 6.08 5.13
CA ARG A 221 -0.28 5.16 5.46
C ARG A 221 0.73 5.09 4.33
N PRO A 222 2.03 4.92 4.63
CA PRO A 222 3.01 4.49 3.64
C PRO A 222 2.61 3.12 3.07
N THR A 223 2.85 2.93 1.80
CA THR A 223 2.67 1.63 1.12
C THR A 223 3.65 1.51 -0.03
N PHE A 224 3.73 0.31 -0.62
CA PHE A 224 4.65 0.03 -1.71
C PHE A 224 3.88 -0.39 -2.96
N VAL A 225 4.31 0.15 -4.10
CA VAL A 225 3.76 -0.14 -5.42
C VAL A 225 4.89 -0.44 -6.41
N ASP A 226 4.57 -1.23 -7.44
CA ASP A 226 5.47 -1.41 -8.57
C ASP A 226 5.07 -0.45 -9.68
N ILE A 227 6.01 0.33 -10.19
CA ILE A 227 5.79 1.34 -11.23
C ILE A 227 6.67 1.07 -12.44
N ILE A 228 6.28 1.64 -13.59
CA ILE A 228 7.16 1.74 -14.75
C ILE A 228 7.86 3.11 -14.68
N LEU A 229 9.18 3.11 -14.60
CA LEU A 229 10.02 4.30 -14.61
C LEU A 229 11.03 4.17 -15.76
N ASN A 230 11.05 5.12 -16.69
CA ASN A 230 11.94 5.09 -17.86
C ASN A 230 11.85 3.76 -18.65
N GLY A 231 10.63 3.24 -18.82
CA GLY A 231 10.36 2.00 -19.56
C GLY A 231 10.72 0.70 -18.81
N ARG A 232 11.14 0.77 -17.56
CA ARG A 232 11.51 -0.40 -16.76
C ARG A 232 10.62 -0.51 -15.51
N MET A 233 10.31 -1.77 -15.14
CA MET A 233 9.61 -2.05 -13.88
C MET A 233 10.54 -1.79 -12.70
N VAL A 234 10.11 -0.90 -11.81
CA VAL A 234 10.76 -0.62 -10.52
C VAL A 234 9.82 -1.11 -9.44
N LYS A 235 10.35 -1.99 -8.58
CA LYS A 235 9.58 -2.67 -7.54
C LYS A 235 9.63 -1.91 -6.22
N ASP A 236 8.57 -2.08 -5.42
CA ASP A 236 8.52 -1.60 -4.03
C ASP A 236 8.87 -0.11 -3.88
N VAL A 237 8.31 0.72 -4.76
CA VAL A 237 8.42 2.18 -4.66
C VAL A 237 7.43 2.68 -3.61
N LEU A 238 7.93 3.49 -2.67
CA LEU A 238 7.13 4.08 -1.60
C LEU A 238 6.08 5.06 -2.17
N THR A 239 4.88 4.99 -1.64
CA THR A 239 3.83 5.99 -1.85
C THR A 239 2.92 6.04 -0.62
N PHE A 240 1.89 6.88 -0.64
CA PHE A 240 0.92 6.97 0.44
C PHE A 240 -0.49 6.67 -0.07
N THR A 241 -1.31 6.02 0.74
CA THR A 241 -2.72 5.75 0.45
C THR A 241 -3.58 6.04 1.68
N VAL A 242 -4.82 6.44 1.46
CA VAL A 242 -5.77 6.74 2.54
C VAL A 242 -6.10 5.46 3.32
N ILE A 243 -6.09 5.56 4.66
CA ILE A 243 -6.38 4.42 5.55
C ILE A 243 -7.87 4.09 5.55
N ASN A 244 -8.71 5.12 5.71
CA ASN A 244 -10.16 5.00 5.74
C ASN A 244 -10.72 5.75 4.53
N LYS A 245 -10.88 5.03 3.42
CA LYS A 245 -11.44 5.59 2.20
C LYS A 245 -12.93 5.83 2.37
N GLU A 246 -13.38 7.03 1.97
CA GLU A 246 -14.77 7.45 1.98
C GLU A 246 -15.26 7.66 0.54
N SER A 247 -16.57 7.93 0.38
CA SER A 247 -17.12 8.38 -0.90
C SER A 247 -16.39 9.65 -1.36
N GLU A 248 -16.10 9.74 -2.66
CA GLU A 248 -15.37 10.86 -3.22
C GLU A 248 -16.05 12.21 -2.88
N THR A 249 -15.23 13.17 -2.53
CA THR A 249 -15.65 14.55 -2.28
C THR A 249 -14.81 15.48 -3.16
N ALA A 250 -15.42 16.51 -3.71
CA ALA A 250 -14.73 17.50 -4.54
C ALA A 250 -13.49 18.08 -3.82
N PRO A 251 -12.35 18.12 -4.48
CA PRO A 251 -11.17 18.80 -3.92
C PRO A 251 -11.39 20.31 -3.86
N PRO A 252 -10.82 21.03 -2.88
CA PRO A 252 -10.79 22.48 -2.89
C PRO A 252 -10.02 23.00 -4.12
N SER A 253 -10.39 24.17 -4.62
CA SER A 253 -9.80 24.74 -5.85
C SER A 253 -8.27 24.95 -5.73
N ASP A 254 -7.82 25.49 -4.61
CA ASP A 254 -6.39 25.69 -4.33
C ASP A 254 -5.59 24.37 -4.32
N TYR A 255 -6.16 23.34 -3.72
CA TYR A 255 -5.55 22.01 -3.70
C TYR A 255 -5.55 21.35 -5.09
N LEU A 256 -6.63 21.53 -5.85
CA LEU A 256 -6.70 21.05 -7.23
C LEU A 256 -5.67 21.75 -8.12
N GLU A 257 -5.51 23.06 -7.98
CA GLU A 257 -4.49 23.85 -8.67
C GLU A 257 -3.06 23.32 -8.41
N GLU A 258 -2.74 22.95 -7.15
CA GLU A 258 -1.46 22.33 -6.82
C GLU A 258 -1.25 21.03 -7.59
N ILE A 259 -2.26 20.16 -7.65
CA ILE A 259 -2.17 18.89 -8.40
C ILE A 259 -1.96 19.15 -9.88
N LEU A 260 -2.77 20.02 -10.49
CA LEU A 260 -2.70 20.32 -11.92
C LEU A 260 -1.39 21.02 -12.29
N ARG A 261 -0.90 21.96 -11.48
CA ARG A 261 0.37 22.64 -11.68
C ARG A 261 1.55 21.66 -11.60
N GLY A 262 1.53 20.76 -10.60
CA GLY A 262 2.56 19.73 -10.45
C GLY A 262 2.57 18.68 -11.56
N ALA A 263 1.42 18.40 -12.16
CA ALA A 263 1.25 17.47 -13.27
C ALA A 263 1.60 18.08 -14.64
N SER A 264 1.28 19.37 -14.82
CA SER A 264 1.45 20.07 -16.11
C SER A 264 2.89 20.00 -16.63
N GLY A 265 3.05 19.56 -17.89
CA GLY A 265 4.35 19.41 -18.53
C GLY A 265 5.23 18.28 -17.98
N PHE A 266 4.76 17.53 -16.98
CA PHE A 266 5.51 16.42 -16.41
C PHE A 266 4.89 15.05 -16.72
N VAL A 267 3.58 14.90 -16.54
CA VAL A 267 2.85 13.69 -16.95
C VAL A 267 2.49 13.76 -18.43
N SER A 268 1.99 12.68 -19.02
CA SER A 268 1.54 12.71 -20.44
C SER A 268 0.33 13.63 -20.60
N GLU A 269 0.23 14.26 -21.79
CA GLU A 269 -0.94 15.11 -22.14
C GLU A 269 -2.26 14.33 -22.06
N ALA A 270 -2.25 13.06 -22.45
CA ALA A 270 -3.41 12.19 -22.35
C ALA A 270 -3.87 12.00 -20.90
N TYR A 271 -2.93 11.73 -19.97
CA TYR A 271 -3.23 11.59 -18.56
C TYR A 271 -3.66 12.93 -17.93
N PHE A 272 -2.98 14.03 -18.26
CA PHE A 272 -3.32 15.36 -17.78
C PHE A 272 -4.73 15.79 -18.18
N SER A 273 -5.08 15.61 -19.45
CA SER A 273 -6.43 15.89 -19.97
C SER A 273 -7.47 14.99 -19.31
N GLY A 274 -7.16 13.70 -19.16
CA GLY A 274 -8.04 12.73 -18.49
C GLY A 274 -8.35 13.08 -17.03
N ILE A 275 -7.38 13.60 -16.27
CA ILE A 275 -7.62 14.11 -14.91
C ILE A 275 -8.63 15.27 -14.95
N LYS A 276 -8.42 16.25 -15.82
CA LYS A 276 -9.31 17.43 -15.93
C LYS A 276 -10.73 17.04 -16.32
N GLU A 277 -10.88 16.19 -17.32
CA GLU A 277 -12.19 15.70 -17.77
C GLU A 277 -12.90 14.93 -16.66
N ARG A 278 -12.17 14.06 -15.93
CA ARG A 278 -12.73 13.30 -14.82
C ARG A 278 -13.21 14.23 -13.70
N ILE A 279 -12.41 15.22 -13.31
CA ILE A 279 -12.79 16.19 -12.26
C ILE A 279 -14.03 16.97 -12.69
N LYS A 280 -14.07 17.43 -13.92
CA LYS A 280 -15.22 18.13 -14.48
C LYS A 280 -16.47 17.27 -14.51
N SER A 281 -16.36 16.02 -14.97
CA SER A 281 -17.52 15.11 -15.07
C SER A 281 -18.00 14.64 -13.70
N THR A 282 -17.10 14.45 -12.73
CA THR A 282 -17.47 13.93 -11.39
C THR A 282 -18.00 15.01 -10.47
N PHE A 283 -17.42 16.22 -10.52
CA PHE A 283 -17.69 17.28 -9.54
C PHE A 283 -18.27 18.55 -10.13
N GLY A 284 -18.34 18.68 -11.46
CA GLY A 284 -18.81 19.89 -12.13
C GLY A 284 -17.87 21.09 -12.01
N ILE A 285 -16.59 20.87 -11.65
CA ILE A 285 -15.55 21.90 -11.46
C ILE A 285 -14.44 21.73 -12.49
N GLY A 286 -13.88 22.86 -12.95
CA GLY A 286 -12.81 22.81 -13.95
C GLY A 286 -12.60 24.12 -14.66
#